data_8272f59719ce8631742f78f40a98549a
#
_entry.id   8272f59719ce8631742f78f40a98549a
#
_cell.length_a   1.000
_cell.length_b   1.000
_cell.length_c   1.000
_cell.angle_alpha   90.00
_cell.angle_beta   90.00
_cell.angle_gamma   90.00
#
_symmetry.space_group_name_H-M   'P 1'
#
loop_
_entity.id
_entity.type
_entity.pdbx_description
1 polymer ?
#
loop_
_entity_poly.entity_id
_entity_poly.type
_entity_poly.pdbx_seq_one_letter_code
_entity_poly.pdbx_strand_id
1 'polypeptide(L)'
;MLPITRRHTLGLFGATAGSLILPRMTFAQGKRPSVTIAVQKITNNNTLDIWNEQSNVGERVFFPNFWEGLINRDWMGNQGPVAGLATEWKRIDDKTLELKLRQGVKFHNGDELTAEDVVFSFSKERLFGNTEPKGGKTIYESDNKPTTVKELPAAVPGIGRRLWPALAGVEAIDKYTVRFHNATPDVTLEGRLYAFGSQITNRRAWDEAASYTDWARKPITTGPYMVGEYKPDVSLTLVAFDEYWGGRPPLEEIRFVEVPEVASRVNGLLSGEYDFACDLPPDQIATVQAASGFEVQGSTILNHRVSVFNTQNEILANPLVRRAMTHAIDRQAIVDALWGGQTVVPPGLQFDIFKTTNMFIDGWAAPEYNPQLAQDLLKQAGYKGDAIPFRLLNNYYTNQTANGQVMVEMWKQAGLNVEIQMKENWAQIHDPEGVKGVRDWSASANINDPVTPMVTQFGPNGEMQQKKDWTNAEMNELSVVLETSTDRALRKKAYARMLEICEREDPAYQVLHQNAVFTGMKSSLKWKAAPAFAMDFRSNNWTM
;
A
#
# COMPACT_ATOMS: atom_id res chain seq x y z
N MET A 1 40.26 -80.85 -15.74
CA MET A 1 41.27 -80.93 -16.82
C MET A 1 40.91 -79.81 -17.80
N LEU A 2 41.86 -78.92 -18.01
CA LEU A 2 41.96 -77.92 -19.09
C LEU A 2 41.94 -78.64 -20.47
N PRO A 3 41.92 -77.94 -21.65
CA PRO A 3 42.02 -76.54 -21.95
C PRO A 3 41.23 -76.04 -23.22
N ILE A 4 41.06 -74.69 -23.40
CA ILE A 4 41.51 -73.76 -24.48
C ILE A 4 41.03 -74.09 -25.92
N THR A 5 40.40 -73.11 -26.67
CA THR A 5 40.96 -72.01 -27.48
C THR A 5 39.95 -71.27 -28.34
N ARG A 6 40.15 -69.98 -28.39
CA ARG A 6 39.98 -68.89 -29.39
C ARG A 6 39.55 -69.25 -30.83
N ARG A 7 38.64 -68.40 -31.44
CA ARG A 7 38.97 -67.35 -32.45
C ARG A 7 37.76 -66.77 -33.12
N HIS A 8 37.72 -65.43 -33.11
CA HIS A 8 37.22 -64.41 -34.06
C HIS A 8 36.27 -64.79 -35.20
N THR A 9 35.17 -63.99 -35.30
CA THR A 9 34.78 -63.30 -36.57
C THR A 9 33.96 -62.07 -36.27
N LEU A 10 34.32 -60.90 -36.92
CA LEU A 10 33.59 -59.64 -36.96
C LEU A 10 32.30 -59.85 -37.73
N GLY A 11 31.20 -59.22 -37.20
CA GLY A 11 29.98 -59.01 -37.94
C GLY A 11 29.42 -57.63 -37.56
N LEU A 12 29.49 -56.69 -38.51
CA LEU A 12 28.79 -55.42 -38.43
C LEU A 12 27.28 -55.67 -38.38
N PHE A 13 26.62 -55.14 -37.36
CA PHE A 13 25.20 -54.86 -37.43
C PHE A 13 24.89 -53.44 -36.91
N GLY A 14 24.24 -52.65 -37.79
CA GLY A 14 23.86 -51.27 -37.53
C GLY A 14 22.85 -51.17 -36.39
N ALA A 15 23.11 -50.27 -35.46
CA ALA A 15 22.19 -49.87 -34.40
C ALA A 15 21.19 -48.83 -34.91
N THR A 16 19.97 -49.27 -35.17
CA THR A 16 18.81 -48.35 -35.26
C THR A 16 18.47 -47.89 -33.85
N ALA A 17 18.73 -46.62 -33.56
CA ALA A 17 18.31 -46.00 -32.34
C ALA A 17 16.77 -45.84 -32.36
N GLY A 18 16.08 -46.77 -31.74
CA GLY A 18 14.67 -46.63 -31.39
C GLY A 18 14.51 -45.62 -30.26
N SER A 19 14.05 -44.43 -30.59
CA SER A 19 13.62 -43.45 -29.58
C SER A 19 12.44 -44.05 -28.82
N LEU A 20 12.68 -44.49 -27.60
CA LEU A 20 11.65 -44.79 -26.64
C LEU A 20 10.95 -43.46 -26.27
N ILE A 21 9.83 -43.19 -26.95
CA ILE A 21 8.86 -42.16 -26.51
C ILE A 21 8.21 -42.71 -25.24
N LEU A 22 8.79 -42.36 -24.09
CA LEU A 22 8.10 -42.52 -22.82
C LEU A 22 6.83 -41.65 -22.88
N PRO A 23 5.63 -42.21 -22.65
CA PRO A 23 4.44 -41.40 -22.54
C PRO A 23 4.67 -40.40 -21.40
N ARG A 24 4.63 -39.10 -21.71
CA ARG A 24 4.48 -38.10 -20.68
C ARG A 24 3.20 -38.46 -19.92
N MET A 25 3.33 -38.98 -18.71
CA MET A 25 2.23 -39.06 -17.78
C MET A 25 1.76 -37.62 -17.55
N THR A 26 0.73 -37.22 -18.25
CA THR A 26 -0.12 -36.10 -17.87
C THR A 26 -0.80 -36.57 -16.59
N PHE A 27 -0.25 -36.18 -15.43
CA PHE A 27 -1.00 -36.23 -14.20
C PHE A 27 -2.24 -35.35 -14.47
N ALA A 28 -3.42 -35.94 -14.37
CA ALA A 28 -4.65 -35.18 -14.32
C ALA A 28 -4.49 -34.22 -13.12
N GLN A 29 -4.20 -32.96 -13.39
CA GLN A 29 -4.09 -31.95 -12.35
C GLN A 29 -5.47 -31.85 -11.72
N GLY A 30 -5.57 -32.21 -10.44
CA GLY A 30 -6.80 -32.04 -9.67
C GLY A 30 -7.32 -30.61 -9.82
N LYS A 31 -8.64 -30.42 -9.82
CA LYS A 31 -9.28 -29.12 -9.91
C LYS A 31 -8.77 -28.25 -8.75
N ARG A 32 -8.15 -27.11 -9.07
CA ARG A 32 -7.69 -26.16 -8.06
C ARG A 32 -8.90 -25.61 -7.29
N PRO A 33 -8.76 -25.30 -6.00
CA PRO A 33 -9.82 -24.67 -5.23
C PRO A 33 -10.05 -23.23 -5.70
N SER A 34 -11.27 -22.74 -5.47
CA SER A 34 -11.63 -21.32 -5.55
C SER A 34 -11.98 -20.82 -4.17
N VAL A 35 -11.77 -19.53 -3.89
CA VAL A 35 -12.10 -18.92 -2.60
C VAL A 35 -12.94 -17.66 -2.78
N THR A 36 -13.84 -17.44 -1.80
CA THR A 36 -14.64 -16.21 -1.69
C THR A 36 -14.25 -15.46 -0.43
N ILE A 37 -13.92 -14.18 -0.60
CA ILE A 37 -13.36 -13.30 0.44
C ILE A 37 -14.31 -12.14 0.66
N ALA A 38 -14.94 -12.07 1.83
CA ALA A 38 -15.76 -10.94 2.21
C ALA A 38 -14.88 -9.81 2.75
N VAL A 39 -14.90 -8.67 2.07
CA VAL A 39 -14.20 -7.45 2.42
C VAL A 39 -15.19 -6.32 2.69
N GLN A 40 -14.79 -5.32 3.45
CA GLN A 40 -15.62 -4.15 3.65
C GLN A 40 -15.81 -3.36 2.36
N LYS A 41 -14.71 -3.17 1.60
CA LYS A 41 -14.67 -2.45 0.33
C LYS A 41 -13.56 -3.02 -0.55
N ILE A 42 -13.80 -3.00 -1.87
CA ILE A 42 -12.82 -3.49 -2.86
C ILE A 42 -11.91 -2.36 -3.30
N THR A 43 -12.48 -1.22 -3.67
CA THR A 43 -11.75 0.00 -4.04
C THR A 43 -12.52 1.24 -3.60
N ASN A 44 -11.83 2.35 -3.36
CA ASN A 44 -12.48 3.61 -3.00
C ASN A 44 -12.97 4.43 -4.21
N ASN A 45 -12.31 4.25 -5.36
CA ASN A 45 -12.54 5.07 -6.55
C ASN A 45 -13.13 4.29 -7.72
N ASN A 46 -13.68 3.11 -7.47
CA ASN A 46 -14.27 2.22 -8.49
C ASN A 46 -13.34 1.96 -9.68
N THR A 47 -12.06 1.77 -9.39
CA THR A 47 -10.99 1.58 -10.37
C THR A 47 -10.04 0.47 -9.92
N LEU A 48 -9.44 -0.23 -10.88
CA LEU A 48 -8.35 -1.16 -10.64
C LEU A 48 -6.99 -0.57 -11.05
N ASP A 49 -6.94 0.72 -11.39
CA ASP A 49 -5.70 1.43 -11.64
C ASP A 49 -5.00 1.80 -10.34
N ILE A 50 -3.78 1.30 -10.17
CA ILE A 50 -2.93 1.54 -9.01
C ILE A 50 -2.59 3.03 -8.79
N TRP A 51 -2.61 3.85 -9.83
CA TRP A 51 -2.33 5.29 -9.73
C TRP A 51 -3.53 6.09 -9.20
N ASN A 52 -4.74 5.58 -9.39
CA ASN A 52 -5.96 6.24 -8.91
C ASN A 52 -6.51 5.59 -7.62
N GLU A 53 -6.07 4.39 -7.28
CA GLU A 53 -6.47 3.68 -6.07
C GLU A 53 -5.29 3.55 -5.10
N GLN A 54 -5.04 4.60 -4.33
CA GLN A 54 -3.93 4.71 -3.37
C GLN A 54 -4.42 4.44 -1.94
N SER A 55 -5.04 3.27 -1.71
CA SER A 55 -5.67 2.96 -0.43
C SER A 55 -5.29 1.59 0.13
N ASN A 56 -5.51 1.42 1.42
CA ASN A 56 -5.30 0.14 2.11
C ASN A 56 -6.23 -0.96 1.58
N VAL A 57 -7.45 -0.60 1.16
CA VAL A 57 -8.38 -1.57 0.56
C VAL A 57 -7.87 -2.03 -0.80
N GLY A 58 -7.33 -1.12 -1.61
CA GLY A 58 -6.64 -1.45 -2.86
C GLY A 58 -5.41 -2.33 -2.62
N GLU A 59 -4.59 -2.05 -1.59
CA GLU A 59 -3.45 -2.89 -1.23
C GLU A 59 -3.86 -4.35 -1.01
N ARG A 60 -4.94 -4.59 -0.28
CA ARG A 60 -5.45 -5.94 0.01
C ARG A 60 -5.72 -6.74 -1.24
N VAL A 61 -6.36 -6.11 -2.21
CA VAL A 61 -6.87 -6.77 -3.41
C VAL A 61 -5.82 -6.87 -4.51
N PHE A 62 -5.03 -5.80 -4.68
CA PHE A 62 -4.09 -5.66 -5.80
C PHE A 62 -2.80 -6.44 -5.59
N PHE A 63 -2.23 -6.40 -4.37
CA PHE A 63 -0.91 -6.97 -4.10
C PHE A 63 -0.97 -8.28 -3.30
N PRO A 64 -0.12 -9.21 -3.64
CA PRO A 64 0.64 -9.37 -4.90
C PRO A 64 -0.19 -10.14 -5.96
N ASN A 65 -1.52 -9.93 -6.00
CA ASN A 65 -2.43 -10.79 -6.76
C ASN A 65 -2.37 -10.52 -8.26
N PHE A 66 -2.48 -9.28 -8.72
CA PHE A 66 -2.41 -9.00 -10.16
C PHE A 66 -1.47 -7.84 -10.54
N TRP A 67 -1.18 -6.90 -9.65
CA TRP A 67 -0.18 -5.86 -9.90
C TRP A 67 1.20 -6.24 -9.39
N GLU A 68 2.24 -6.03 -10.21
CA GLU A 68 3.65 -6.23 -9.85
C GLU A 68 4.50 -5.03 -10.24
N GLY A 69 5.54 -4.77 -9.42
CA GLY A 69 6.56 -3.75 -9.66
C GLY A 69 7.88 -4.36 -10.14
N LEU A 70 8.83 -3.48 -10.52
CA LEU A 70 10.20 -3.88 -10.84
C LEU A 70 10.88 -4.52 -9.64
N ILE A 71 10.75 -3.89 -8.48
CA ILE A 71 11.13 -4.43 -7.19
C ILE A 71 9.83 -4.82 -6.48
N ASN A 72 9.79 -5.97 -5.85
CA ASN A 72 8.66 -6.41 -5.05
C ASN A 72 8.94 -6.22 -3.56
N ARG A 73 7.91 -6.31 -2.75
CA ARG A 73 7.98 -6.29 -1.29
C ARG A 73 7.98 -7.72 -0.75
N ASP A 74 8.80 -7.99 0.24
CA ASP A 74 8.76 -9.25 0.99
C ASP A 74 7.55 -9.24 1.94
N TRP A 75 6.36 -9.51 1.39
CA TRP A 75 5.09 -9.41 2.14
C TRP A 75 5.04 -10.29 3.39
N MET A 76 5.71 -11.45 3.34
CA MET A 76 5.65 -12.45 4.41
C MET A 76 6.84 -12.37 5.38
N GLY A 77 7.90 -11.67 5.01
CA GLY A 77 9.11 -11.54 5.80
C GLY A 77 9.29 -10.15 6.41
N ASN A 78 10.40 -9.50 6.10
CA ASN A 78 10.81 -8.25 6.71
C ASN A 78 10.22 -6.98 6.05
N GLN A 79 9.30 -7.13 5.10
CA GLN A 79 8.68 -6.05 4.34
C GLN A 79 9.66 -5.20 3.50
N GLY A 80 10.88 -5.68 3.33
CA GLY A 80 11.92 -5.03 2.53
C GLY A 80 11.84 -5.35 1.03
N PRO A 81 12.77 -4.79 0.22
CA PRO A 81 12.81 -5.02 -1.21
C PRO A 81 13.31 -6.43 -1.55
N VAL A 82 12.63 -7.08 -2.50
CA VAL A 82 13.03 -8.35 -3.13
C VAL A 82 12.89 -8.26 -4.65
N ALA A 83 13.58 -9.13 -5.38
CA ALA A 83 13.47 -9.17 -6.83
C ALA A 83 12.03 -9.42 -7.30
N GLY A 84 11.57 -8.59 -8.20
CA GLY A 84 10.27 -8.68 -8.86
C GLY A 84 10.42 -8.88 -10.36
N LEU A 85 9.85 -7.97 -11.15
CA LEU A 85 10.02 -7.93 -12.60
C LEU A 85 11.45 -7.55 -13.01
N ALA A 86 12.22 -6.92 -12.11
CA ALA A 86 13.67 -6.80 -12.22
C ALA A 86 14.36 -7.86 -11.35
N THR A 87 15.44 -8.44 -11.87
CA THR A 87 16.27 -9.43 -11.16
C THR A 87 17.43 -8.79 -10.40
N GLU A 88 17.89 -7.64 -10.88
CA GLU A 88 19.03 -6.91 -10.35
C GLU A 88 18.80 -5.40 -10.51
N TRP A 89 19.37 -4.62 -9.59
CA TRP A 89 19.42 -3.16 -9.69
C TRP A 89 20.71 -2.63 -9.10
N LYS A 90 21.19 -1.52 -9.67
CA LYS A 90 22.45 -0.90 -9.27
C LYS A 90 22.37 0.62 -9.42
N ARG A 91 22.71 1.35 -8.37
CA ARG A 91 22.95 2.80 -8.48
C ARG A 91 24.22 3.04 -9.29
N ILE A 92 24.08 3.84 -10.35
CA ILE A 92 25.20 4.33 -11.14
C ILE A 92 25.80 5.57 -10.47
N ASP A 93 24.94 6.43 -9.98
CA ASP A 93 25.24 7.62 -9.18
C ASP A 93 24.05 7.96 -8.25
N ASP A 94 24.04 9.12 -7.61
CA ASP A 94 22.99 9.54 -6.68
C ASP A 94 21.63 9.88 -7.35
N LYS A 95 21.59 9.95 -8.68
CA LYS A 95 20.42 10.29 -9.50
C LYS A 95 20.00 9.18 -10.47
N THR A 96 20.85 8.17 -10.66
CA THR A 96 20.67 7.17 -11.72
C THR A 96 20.65 5.76 -11.15
N LEU A 97 19.56 5.03 -11.42
CA LEU A 97 19.41 3.62 -11.05
C LEU A 97 19.22 2.79 -12.32
N GLU A 98 20.09 1.80 -12.54
CA GLU A 98 19.95 0.82 -13.60
C GLU A 98 19.31 -0.46 -13.06
N LEU A 99 18.36 -1.03 -13.84
CA LEU A 99 17.70 -2.29 -13.50
C LEU A 99 17.75 -3.24 -14.69
N LYS A 100 17.96 -4.53 -14.38
CA LYS A 100 17.89 -5.65 -15.32
C LYS A 100 16.54 -6.35 -15.19
N LEU A 101 15.78 -6.39 -16.27
CA LEU A 101 14.45 -7.01 -16.30
C LEU A 101 14.56 -8.54 -16.36
N ARG A 102 13.61 -9.21 -15.76
CA ARG A 102 13.40 -10.65 -15.92
C ARG A 102 12.94 -10.94 -17.34
N GLN A 103 13.63 -11.86 -18.02
CA GLN A 103 13.28 -12.26 -19.37
C GLN A 103 12.15 -13.30 -19.38
N GLY A 104 11.34 -13.29 -20.43
CA GLY A 104 10.25 -14.24 -20.64
C GLY A 104 9.03 -14.01 -19.74
N VAL A 105 8.95 -12.89 -19.03
CA VAL A 105 7.72 -12.51 -18.29
C VAL A 105 6.64 -12.15 -19.29
N LYS A 106 5.45 -12.70 -19.10
CA LYS A 106 4.27 -12.40 -19.91
C LYS A 106 3.27 -11.57 -19.15
N PHE A 107 2.66 -10.63 -19.84
CA PHE A 107 1.41 -10.01 -19.44
C PHE A 107 0.24 -10.98 -19.64
N HIS A 108 -0.90 -10.69 -19.02
CA HIS A 108 -2.11 -11.49 -19.09
C HIS A 108 -2.69 -11.66 -20.53
N ASN A 109 -2.32 -10.80 -21.47
CA ASN A 109 -2.68 -10.89 -22.88
C ASN A 109 -1.66 -11.66 -23.74
N GLY A 110 -0.63 -12.23 -23.11
CA GLY A 110 0.43 -13.00 -23.77
C GLY A 110 1.61 -12.17 -24.27
N ASP A 111 1.57 -10.83 -24.20
CA ASP A 111 2.69 -9.98 -24.57
C ASP A 111 3.87 -10.23 -23.62
N GLU A 112 5.09 -10.15 -24.15
CA GLU A 112 6.29 -10.19 -23.34
C GLU A 112 6.57 -8.82 -22.73
N LEU A 113 6.89 -8.78 -21.42
CA LEU A 113 7.38 -7.61 -20.74
C LEU A 113 8.74 -7.17 -21.29
N THR A 114 8.86 -5.91 -21.66
CA THR A 114 10.10 -5.31 -22.16
C THR A 114 10.38 -3.96 -21.49
N ALA A 115 11.56 -3.41 -21.77
CA ALA A 115 11.94 -2.07 -21.34
C ALA A 115 10.94 -0.98 -21.80
N GLU A 116 10.27 -1.18 -22.94
CA GLU A 116 9.28 -0.23 -23.47
C GLU A 116 8.06 -0.10 -22.57
N ASP A 117 7.59 -1.19 -21.97
CA ASP A 117 6.47 -1.16 -21.02
C ASP A 117 6.85 -0.41 -19.74
N VAL A 118 8.10 -0.57 -19.29
CA VAL A 118 8.62 0.17 -18.15
C VAL A 118 8.71 1.67 -18.45
N VAL A 119 9.32 2.03 -19.59
CA VAL A 119 9.41 3.43 -20.03
C VAL A 119 8.02 4.04 -20.14
N PHE A 120 7.06 3.33 -20.71
CA PHE A 120 5.68 3.78 -20.80
C PHE A 120 5.03 3.96 -19.42
N SER A 121 5.23 3.01 -18.49
CA SER A 121 4.59 3.05 -17.15
C SER A 121 4.97 4.30 -16.35
N PHE A 122 6.14 4.90 -16.65
CA PHE A 122 6.63 6.13 -16.04
C PHE A 122 6.66 7.32 -17.00
N SER A 123 5.98 7.22 -18.14
CA SER A 123 5.90 8.30 -19.11
C SER A 123 5.01 9.44 -18.64
N LYS A 124 5.21 10.61 -19.25
CA LYS A 124 4.37 11.79 -19.04
C LYS A 124 2.90 11.49 -19.33
N GLU A 125 2.63 10.79 -20.42
CA GLU A 125 1.27 10.45 -20.86
C GLU A 125 0.56 9.56 -19.85
N ARG A 126 1.27 8.60 -19.26
CA ARG A 126 0.70 7.68 -18.26
C ARG A 126 0.48 8.34 -16.91
N LEU A 127 1.39 9.22 -16.48
CA LEU A 127 1.37 9.85 -15.16
C LEU A 127 0.62 11.19 -15.14
N PHE A 128 0.65 11.95 -16.24
CA PHE A 128 0.13 13.32 -16.26
C PHE A 128 -0.88 13.57 -17.38
N GLY A 129 -1.04 12.63 -18.33
CA GLY A 129 -1.92 12.82 -19.49
C GLY A 129 -1.52 14.04 -20.30
N ASN A 130 -2.48 14.94 -20.53
CA ASN A 130 -2.27 16.22 -21.23
C ASN A 130 -1.81 17.36 -20.31
N THR A 131 -1.69 17.12 -19.00
CA THR A 131 -1.31 18.16 -18.04
C THR A 131 0.21 18.27 -17.93
N GLU A 132 0.75 19.48 -18.11
CA GLU A 132 2.17 19.71 -17.81
C GLU A 132 2.41 19.69 -16.30
N PRO A 133 3.49 19.03 -15.83
CA PRO A 133 3.88 19.11 -14.43
C PRO A 133 4.19 20.57 -14.07
N LYS A 134 3.59 21.08 -13.02
CA LYS A 134 3.95 22.39 -12.48
C LYS A 134 5.40 22.33 -12.01
N GLY A 135 6.27 23.13 -12.64
CA GLY A 135 7.71 23.15 -12.31
C GLY A 135 8.64 23.08 -13.50
N GLY A 136 8.12 23.01 -14.71
CA GLY A 136 8.84 23.30 -15.97
C GLY A 136 9.93 22.33 -16.38
N LYS A 137 10.11 21.17 -15.74
CA LYS A 137 10.96 20.11 -16.27
C LYS A 137 10.09 18.92 -16.63
N THR A 138 10.04 18.66 -17.91
CA THR A 138 9.42 17.49 -18.52
C THR A 138 10.00 16.24 -17.89
N ILE A 139 9.12 15.40 -17.37
CA ILE A 139 9.39 13.98 -17.28
C ILE A 139 9.73 13.54 -18.69
N TYR A 140 10.81 12.80 -18.79
CA TYR A 140 11.45 12.30 -19.99
C TYR A 140 10.46 12.01 -21.13
N GLU A 141 10.67 12.62 -22.28
CA GLU A 141 9.99 12.25 -23.51
C GLU A 141 10.69 11.01 -24.08
N SER A 142 10.09 9.87 -23.89
CA SER A 142 10.49 8.64 -24.56
C SER A 142 10.17 8.73 -26.06
N ASP A 143 11.05 8.21 -26.91
CA ASP A 143 10.74 8.00 -28.34
C ASP A 143 9.58 7.02 -28.54
N ASN A 144 9.24 6.24 -27.51
CA ASN A 144 8.12 5.32 -27.42
C ASN A 144 6.86 5.98 -26.88
N LYS A 145 6.39 7.03 -27.51
CA LYS A 145 5.12 7.67 -27.14
C LYS A 145 3.96 6.70 -27.35
N PRO A 146 2.98 6.63 -26.41
CA PRO A 146 1.76 5.91 -26.68
C PRO A 146 1.04 6.50 -27.90
N THR A 147 0.35 5.66 -28.64
CA THR A 147 -0.42 6.11 -29.80
C THR A 147 -1.62 6.95 -29.38
N THR A 148 -2.08 6.79 -28.13
CA THR A 148 -3.23 7.51 -27.57
C THR A 148 -2.89 8.11 -26.20
N VAL A 149 -3.13 9.41 -26.06
CA VAL A 149 -3.14 10.09 -24.75
C VAL A 149 -4.56 10.07 -24.21
N LYS A 150 -4.75 9.47 -23.02
CA LYS A 150 -6.06 9.37 -22.37
C LYS A 150 -6.28 10.52 -21.40
N GLU A 151 -7.52 10.94 -21.26
CA GLU A 151 -7.91 11.85 -20.18
C GLU A 151 -7.84 11.11 -18.85
N LEU A 152 -6.95 11.56 -17.96
CA LEU A 152 -6.75 10.96 -16.64
C LEU A 152 -7.68 11.60 -15.61
N PRO A 153 -8.11 10.85 -14.58
CA PRO A 153 -8.75 11.45 -13.40
C PRO A 153 -7.88 12.55 -12.80
N ALA A 154 -8.51 13.63 -12.36
CA ALA A 154 -7.82 14.85 -11.89
C ALA A 154 -6.82 14.59 -10.73
N ALA A 155 -7.03 13.53 -9.94
CA ALA A 155 -6.13 13.15 -8.85
C ALA A 155 -4.80 12.54 -9.32
N VAL A 156 -4.79 11.82 -10.45
CA VAL A 156 -3.61 11.02 -10.91
C VAL A 156 -2.37 11.88 -11.10
N PRO A 157 -2.40 13.05 -11.77
CA PRO A 157 -1.22 13.89 -11.91
C PRO A 157 -0.64 14.39 -10.59
N GLY A 158 -1.50 14.67 -9.60
CA GLY A 158 -1.07 15.06 -8.26
C GLY A 158 -0.37 13.90 -7.52
N ILE A 159 -0.90 12.69 -7.66
CA ILE A 159 -0.30 11.47 -7.13
C ILE A 159 1.06 11.20 -7.78
N GLY A 160 1.16 11.33 -9.11
CA GLY A 160 2.42 11.18 -9.84
C GLY A 160 3.51 12.10 -9.31
N ARG A 161 3.21 13.39 -9.14
CA ARG A 161 4.16 14.37 -8.58
C ARG A 161 4.58 14.05 -7.15
N ARG A 162 3.66 13.58 -6.33
CA ARG A 162 3.92 13.23 -4.93
C ARG A 162 4.80 11.99 -4.79
N LEU A 163 4.53 10.95 -5.59
CA LEU A 163 5.25 9.69 -5.51
C LEU A 163 6.61 9.72 -6.22
N TRP A 164 6.75 10.55 -7.26
CA TRP A 164 7.93 10.63 -8.12
C TRP A 164 8.44 12.07 -8.27
N PRO A 165 8.72 12.80 -7.18
CA PRO A 165 9.03 14.23 -7.24
C PRO A 165 10.35 14.54 -7.95
N ALA A 166 11.30 13.61 -7.96
CA ALA A 166 12.62 13.77 -8.57
C ALA A 166 12.71 13.17 -9.97
N LEU A 167 11.74 12.36 -10.42
CA LEU A 167 11.82 11.61 -11.66
C LEU A 167 11.95 12.56 -12.88
N ALA A 168 13.05 12.44 -13.61
CA ALA A 168 13.28 13.10 -14.88
C ALA A 168 12.88 12.20 -16.08
N GLY A 169 12.97 10.87 -15.92
CA GLY A 169 12.51 9.92 -16.90
C GLY A 169 13.10 8.53 -16.77
N VAL A 170 12.66 7.63 -17.64
CA VAL A 170 13.15 6.26 -17.74
C VAL A 170 13.64 6.01 -19.16
N GLU A 171 14.84 5.46 -19.31
CA GLU A 171 15.50 5.17 -20.57
C GLU A 171 15.58 3.65 -20.78
N ALA A 172 15.21 3.18 -21.97
CA ALA A 172 15.48 1.81 -22.39
C ALA A 172 16.90 1.73 -22.96
N ILE A 173 17.80 1.02 -22.26
CA ILE A 173 19.17 0.81 -22.72
C ILE A 173 19.22 -0.31 -23.75
N ASP A 174 18.47 -1.38 -23.47
CA ASP A 174 18.20 -2.49 -24.37
C ASP A 174 16.84 -3.11 -24.03
N LYS A 175 16.44 -4.20 -24.68
CA LYS A 175 15.13 -4.85 -24.49
C LYS A 175 14.83 -5.19 -23.02
N TYR A 176 15.85 -5.43 -22.20
CA TYR A 176 15.70 -5.89 -20.81
C TYR A 176 16.53 -5.09 -19.81
N THR A 177 16.97 -3.89 -20.18
CA THR A 177 17.71 -3.00 -19.28
C THR A 177 17.10 -1.61 -19.34
N VAL A 178 16.78 -1.07 -18.17
CA VAL A 178 16.25 0.29 -18.02
C VAL A 178 17.09 1.11 -17.05
N ARG A 179 17.11 2.42 -17.26
CA ARG A 179 17.68 3.40 -16.33
C ARG A 179 16.63 4.42 -15.91
N PHE A 180 16.49 4.59 -14.63
CA PHE A 180 15.75 5.69 -14.04
C PHE A 180 16.69 6.87 -13.84
N HIS A 181 16.31 8.02 -14.35
CA HIS A 181 17.03 9.28 -14.22
C HIS A 181 16.22 10.24 -13.36
N ASN A 182 16.85 10.81 -12.35
CA ASN A 182 16.27 11.81 -11.49
C ASN A 182 16.90 13.18 -11.70
N ALA A 183 16.14 14.26 -11.60
CA ALA A 183 16.63 15.62 -11.68
C ALA A 183 17.47 16.02 -10.45
N THR A 184 17.08 15.49 -9.28
CA THR A 184 17.76 15.67 -7.99
C THR A 184 18.08 14.29 -7.40
N PRO A 185 19.05 14.17 -6.49
CA PRO A 185 19.26 12.93 -5.75
C PRO A 185 17.96 12.46 -5.09
N ASP A 186 17.71 11.15 -5.12
CA ASP A 186 16.63 10.50 -4.39
C ASP A 186 17.19 9.23 -3.73
N VAL A 187 17.38 9.31 -2.44
CA VAL A 187 17.96 8.21 -1.64
C VAL A 187 16.97 7.07 -1.40
N THR A 188 15.72 7.26 -1.77
CA THR A 188 14.63 6.28 -1.59
C THR A 188 14.13 5.68 -2.91
N LEU A 189 14.83 5.89 -4.02
CA LEU A 189 14.39 5.47 -5.35
C LEU A 189 14.08 3.96 -5.42
N GLU A 190 14.91 3.09 -4.86
CA GLU A 190 14.65 1.65 -4.78
C GLU A 190 13.39 1.37 -3.94
N GLY A 191 13.19 2.13 -2.88
CA GLY A 191 11.99 2.06 -2.04
C GLY A 191 10.73 2.40 -2.83
N ARG A 192 10.76 3.46 -3.62
CA ARG A 192 9.63 3.87 -4.47
C ARG A 192 9.25 2.78 -5.47
N LEU A 193 10.21 1.99 -5.95
CA LEU A 193 9.99 0.92 -6.94
C LEU A 193 9.30 -0.34 -6.39
N TYR A 194 9.12 -0.47 -5.06
CA TYR A 194 8.29 -1.53 -4.48
C TYR A 194 7.03 -1.01 -3.75
N ALA A 195 6.82 0.30 -3.75
CA ALA A 195 5.64 0.93 -3.17
C ALA A 195 4.50 1.08 -4.20
N PHE A 196 3.36 1.59 -3.76
CA PHE A 196 2.27 2.00 -4.64
C PHE A 196 2.75 2.98 -5.72
N GLY A 197 2.23 2.84 -6.94
CA GLY A 197 2.55 3.71 -8.04
C GLY A 197 3.93 3.43 -8.67
N SER A 198 4.35 2.17 -8.64
CA SER A 198 5.55 1.68 -9.32
C SER A 198 5.27 0.49 -10.25
N GLN A 199 4.02 0.08 -10.37
CA GLN A 199 3.61 -1.12 -11.07
C GLN A 199 3.60 -0.92 -12.58
N ILE A 200 3.96 -2.00 -13.29
CA ILE A 200 4.17 -1.93 -14.72
C ILE A 200 2.88 -2.17 -15.50
N THR A 201 2.61 -1.27 -16.42
CA THR A 201 1.43 -1.26 -17.29
C THR A 201 1.79 -1.81 -18.66
N ASN A 202 0.99 -2.72 -19.22
CA ASN A 202 1.14 -3.14 -20.60
C ASN A 202 0.75 -2.00 -21.55
N ARG A 203 1.72 -1.54 -22.35
CA ARG A 203 1.55 -0.41 -23.26
C ARG A 203 0.49 -0.67 -24.31
N ARG A 204 0.52 -1.85 -24.96
CA ARG A 204 -0.42 -2.20 -26.01
C ARG A 204 -1.87 -2.21 -25.49
N ALA A 205 -2.12 -2.82 -24.34
CA ALA A 205 -3.44 -2.83 -23.76
C ALA A 205 -3.94 -1.43 -23.37
N TRP A 206 -3.04 -0.54 -22.97
CA TRP A 206 -3.37 0.87 -22.77
C TRP A 206 -3.78 1.54 -24.08
N ASP A 207 -2.99 1.39 -25.15
CA ASP A 207 -3.26 2.01 -26.45
C ASP A 207 -4.58 1.51 -27.07
N GLU A 208 -4.88 0.21 -26.96
CA GLU A 208 -6.08 -0.44 -27.50
C GLU A 208 -7.37 -0.09 -26.75
N ALA A 209 -7.29 0.29 -25.46
CA ALA A 209 -8.46 0.63 -24.68
C ALA A 209 -9.12 1.93 -25.19
N ALA A 210 -10.45 1.95 -25.30
CA ALA A 210 -11.20 3.09 -25.81
C ALA A 210 -11.10 4.33 -24.90
N SER A 211 -11.00 4.13 -23.58
CA SER A 211 -10.88 5.19 -22.59
C SER A 211 -10.01 4.77 -21.42
N TYR A 212 -9.63 5.75 -20.57
CA TYR A 212 -9.01 5.46 -19.29
C TYR A 212 -9.90 4.54 -18.43
N THR A 213 -11.19 4.83 -18.35
CA THR A 213 -12.13 4.06 -17.52
C THR A 213 -12.25 2.61 -17.99
N ASP A 214 -12.26 2.36 -19.30
CA ASP A 214 -12.31 1.00 -19.84
C ASP A 214 -11.04 0.22 -19.48
N TRP A 215 -9.88 0.86 -19.67
CA TRP A 215 -8.60 0.27 -19.27
C TRP A 215 -8.54 0.02 -17.76
N ALA A 216 -8.93 0.98 -16.93
CA ALA A 216 -8.83 0.92 -15.48
C ALA A 216 -9.77 -0.09 -14.82
N ARG A 217 -10.80 -0.56 -15.53
CA ARG A 217 -11.69 -1.64 -15.09
C ARG A 217 -11.14 -3.04 -15.35
N LYS A 218 -10.23 -3.17 -16.30
CA LYS A 218 -9.63 -4.46 -16.66
C LYS A 218 -8.17 -4.26 -17.10
N PRO A 219 -7.29 -3.80 -16.20
CA PRO A 219 -5.88 -3.62 -16.55
C PRO A 219 -5.23 -4.96 -16.89
N ILE A 220 -4.37 -4.95 -17.89
CA ILE A 220 -3.52 -6.08 -18.27
C ILE A 220 -2.18 -5.92 -17.55
N THR A 221 -1.84 -6.89 -16.72
CA THR A 221 -0.70 -6.87 -15.81
C THR A 221 0.07 -8.18 -15.87
N THR A 222 1.05 -8.40 -14.99
CA THR A 222 1.94 -9.57 -15.01
C THR A 222 1.74 -10.52 -13.83
N GLY A 223 0.84 -10.19 -12.89
CA GLY A 223 0.68 -10.93 -11.64
C GLY A 223 0.15 -12.36 -11.79
N PRO A 224 0.10 -13.12 -10.68
CA PRO A 224 -0.34 -14.53 -10.68
C PRO A 224 -1.81 -14.71 -11.08
N TYR A 225 -2.63 -13.69 -10.95
CA TYR A 225 -4.05 -13.74 -11.31
C TYR A 225 -4.41 -12.61 -12.27
N MET A 226 -5.36 -12.89 -13.16
CA MET A 226 -5.91 -11.94 -14.12
C MET A 226 -7.25 -11.39 -13.64
N VAL A 227 -7.58 -10.17 -14.00
CA VAL A 227 -8.94 -9.64 -13.79
C VAL A 227 -9.93 -10.39 -14.69
N GLY A 228 -10.79 -11.20 -14.09
CA GLY A 228 -11.91 -11.88 -14.77
C GLY A 228 -13.10 -10.96 -14.94
N GLU A 229 -13.78 -10.64 -13.84
CA GLU A 229 -14.93 -9.73 -13.81
C GLU A 229 -14.77 -8.71 -12.67
N TYR A 230 -15.07 -7.45 -12.94
CA TYR A 230 -15.15 -6.40 -11.92
C TYR A 230 -16.53 -5.71 -11.99
N LYS A 231 -17.25 -5.80 -10.89
CA LYS A 231 -18.51 -5.09 -10.64
C LYS A 231 -18.27 -4.10 -9.49
N PRO A 232 -18.06 -2.81 -9.78
CA PRO A 232 -17.85 -1.80 -8.76
C PRO A 232 -18.86 -1.89 -7.62
N ASP A 233 -18.40 -1.70 -6.39
CA ASP A 233 -19.19 -1.79 -5.14
C ASP A 233 -19.90 -3.13 -4.91
N VAL A 234 -19.58 -4.19 -5.67
CA VAL A 234 -20.19 -5.51 -5.54
C VAL A 234 -19.14 -6.62 -5.43
N SER A 235 -18.34 -6.83 -6.49
CA SER A 235 -17.38 -7.94 -6.51
C SER A 235 -16.25 -7.75 -7.52
N LEU A 236 -15.12 -8.39 -7.22
CA LEU A 236 -14.02 -8.59 -8.15
C LEU A 236 -13.66 -10.06 -8.19
N THR A 237 -13.66 -10.63 -9.37
CA THR A 237 -13.20 -12.01 -9.63
C THR A 237 -11.85 -11.96 -10.31
N LEU A 238 -10.87 -12.61 -9.71
CA LEU A 238 -9.55 -12.84 -10.26
C LEU A 238 -9.42 -14.31 -10.66
N VAL A 239 -8.87 -14.57 -11.84
CA VAL A 239 -8.70 -15.91 -12.41
C VAL A 239 -7.21 -16.23 -12.55
N ALA A 240 -6.81 -17.45 -12.28
CA ALA A 240 -5.41 -17.87 -12.33
C ALA A 240 -4.77 -17.61 -13.70
N PHE A 241 -3.55 -17.11 -13.69
CA PHE A 241 -2.69 -16.99 -14.86
C PHE A 241 -1.65 -18.11 -14.87
N ASP A 242 -1.91 -19.18 -15.61
CA ASP A 242 -1.09 -20.40 -15.60
C ASP A 242 0.33 -20.19 -16.16
N GLU A 243 0.55 -19.13 -16.95
CA GLU A 243 1.87 -18.76 -17.49
C GLU A 243 2.62 -17.77 -16.60
N TYR A 244 2.17 -17.58 -15.34
CA TYR A 244 2.85 -16.69 -14.40
C TYR A 244 4.30 -17.08 -14.18
N TRP A 245 5.21 -16.12 -14.31
CA TRP A 245 6.67 -16.33 -14.22
C TRP A 245 7.12 -16.87 -12.84
N GLY A 246 6.39 -16.53 -11.78
CA GLY A 246 6.67 -16.98 -10.40
C GLY A 246 6.11 -18.36 -10.05
N GLY A 247 5.61 -19.10 -11.04
CA GLY A 247 5.03 -20.42 -10.87
C GLY A 247 3.50 -20.41 -10.87
N ARG A 248 2.91 -21.55 -11.20
CA ARG A 248 1.46 -21.69 -11.35
C ARG A 248 0.71 -21.33 -10.06
N PRO A 249 -0.29 -20.44 -10.12
CA PRO A 249 -1.09 -20.08 -8.95
C PRO A 249 -1.84 -21.27 -8.35
N PRO A 250 -1.95 -21.38 -7.02
CA PRO A 250 -2.58 -22.52 -6.35
C PRO A 250 -4.11 -22.51 -6.41
N LEU A 251 -4.73 -21.34 -6.56
CA LEU A 251 -6.17 -21.18 -6.68
C LEU A 251 -6.59 -21.07 -8.14
N GLU A 252 -7.76 -21.58 -8.49
CA GLU A 252 -8.39 -21.39 -9.81
C GLU A 252 -8.96 -19.97 -9.92
N GLU A 253 -9.62 -19.53 -8.84
CA GLU A 253 -10.33 -18.25 -8.77
C GLU A 253 -10.26 -17.68 -7.36
N ILE A 254 -10.16 -16.36 -7.28
CA ILE A 254 -10.32 -15.58 -6.06
C ILE A 254 -11.46 -14.59 -6.32
N ARG A 255 -12.51 -14.67 -5.50
CA ARG A 255 -13.64 -13.75 -5.58
C ARG A 255 -13.68 -12.87 -4.33
N PHE A 256 -13.41 -11.59 -4.48
CA PHE A 256 -13.67 -10.58 -3.46
C PHE A 256 -15.12 -10.12 -3.57
N VAL A 257 -15.82 -10.07 -2.45
CA VAL A 257 -17.21 -9.60 -2.35
C VAL A 257 -17.27 -8.46 -1.36
N GLU A 258 -17.88 -7.35 -1.77
CA GLU A 258 -18.05 -6.20 -0.89
C GLU A 258 -19.22 -6.43 0.06
N VAL A 259 -18.91 -6.51 1.35
CA VAL A 259 -19.87 -6.71 2.44
C VAL A 259 -19.50 -5.72 3.55
N PRO A 260 -20.08 -4.51 3.55
CA PRO A 260 -19.66 -3.43 4.46
C PRO A 260 -19.82 -3.77 5.94
N GLU A 261 -20.89 -4.49 6.31
CA GLU A 261 -21.21 -4.77 7.70
C GLU A 261 -20.41 -5.95 8.26
N VAL A 262 -19.68 -5.74 9.37
CA VAL A 262 -18.84 -6.75 10.02
C VAL A 262 -19.63 -8.00 10.39
N ALA A 263 -20.81 -7.84 11.02
CA ALA A 263 -21.65 -8.97 11.42
C ALA A 263 -22.07 -9.83 10.22
N SER A 264 -22.34 -9.22 9.06
CA SER A 264 -22.67 -9.94 7.84
C SER A 264 -21.48 -10.74 7.30
N ARG A 265 -20.24 -10.16 7.34
CA ARG A 265 -19.02 -10.89 6.98
C ARG A 265 -18.79 -12.10 7.88
N VAL A 266 -18.92 -11.92 9.20
CA VAL A 266 -18.73 -13.00 10.16
C VAL A 266 -19.80 -14.09 10.00
N ASN A 267 -21.07 -13.72 9.90
CA ASN A 267 -22.16 -14.68 9.71
C ASN A 267 -22.01 -15.47 8.39
N GLY A 268 -21.62 -14.81 7.30
CA GLY A 268 -21.36 -15.47 6.02
C GLY A 268 -20.16 -16.42 6.07
N LEU A 269 -19.09 -16.08 6.81
CA LEU A 269 -17.99 -17.00 7.09
C LEU A 269 -18.48 -18.23 7.86
N LEU A 270 -19.17 -18.04 8.97
CA LEU A 270 -19.64 -19.14 9.83
C LEU A 270 -20.70 -20.02 9.17
N SER A 271 -21.50 -19.48 8.26
CA SER A 271 -22.46 -20.26 7.44
C SER A 271 -21.80 -20.98 6.27
N GLY A 272 -20.55 -20.66 5.94
CA GLY A 272 -19.81 -21.25 4.82
C GLY A 272 -20.02 -20.54 3.48
N GLU A 273 -20.73 -19.42 3.44
CA GLU A 273 -20.92 -18.58 2.24
C GLU A 273 -19.59 -17.97 1.78
N TYR A 274 -18.75 -17.57 2.74
CA TYR A 274 -17.40 -17.04 2.50
C TYR A 274 -16.34 -17.99 3.06
N ASP A 275 -15.15 -17.94 2.47
CA ASP A 275 -13.95 -18.64 2.96
C ASP A 275 -13.12 -17.77 3.89
N PHE A 276 -13.21 -16.44 3.69
CA PHE A 276 -12.54 -15.42 4.50
C PHE A 276 -13.50 -14.28 4.85
N ALA A 277 -13.34 -13.73 6.06
CA ALA A 277 -13.98 -12.47 6.49
C ALA A 277 -12.90 -11.52 7.01
N CYS A 278 -12.69 -10.40 6.31
CA CYS A 278 -11.64 -9.44 6.62
C CYS A 278 -12.09 -8.38 7.64
N ASP A 279 -11.10 -7.71 8.26
CA ASP A 279 -11.28 -6.57 9.18
C ASP A 279 -12.14 -6.88 10.40
N LEU A 280 -11.81 -8.00 11.09
CA LEU A 280 -12.49 -8.38 12.31
C LEU A 280 -12.04 -7.48 13.47
N PRO A 281 -12.97 -6.82 14.18
CA PRO A 281 -12.67 -6.19 15.47
C PRO A 281 -12.50 -7.24 16.57
N PRO A 282 -11.85 -6.88 17.71
CA PRO A 282 -11.51 -7.84 18.78
C PRO A 282 -12.67 -8.68 19.31
N ASP A 283 -13.87 -8.10 19.42
CA ASP A 283 -15.09 -8.82 19.87
C ASP A 283 -15.51 -9.92 18.87
N GLN A 284 -15.34 -9.71 17.60
CA GLN A 284 -15.64 -10.68 16.54
C GLN A 284 -14.54 -11.74 16.37
N ILE A 285 -13.30 -11.42 16.74
CA ILE A 285 -12.22 -12.41 16.78
C ILE A 285 -12.58 -13.55 17.71
N ALA A 286 -13.01 -13.23 18.93
CA ALA A 286 -13.44 -14.24 19.91
C ALA A 286 -14.61 -15.10 19.39
N THR A 287 -15.56 -14.50 18.69
CA THR A 287 -16.70 -15.20 18.07
C THR A 287 -16.25 -16.23 17.03
N VAL A 288 -15.35 -15.85 16.13
CA VAL A 288 -14.84 -16.75 15.09
C VAL A 288 -13.97 -17.86 15.68
N GLN A 289 -13.10 -17.54 16.66
CA GLN A 289 -12.22 -18.52 17.30
C GLN A 289 -12.98 -19.55 18.14
N ALA A 290 -14.15 -19.21 18.68
CA ALA A 290 -15.00 -20.15 19.41
C ALA A 290 -15.74 -21.14 18.49
N ALA A 291 -15.86 -20.84 17.19
CA ALA A 291 -16.55 -21.68 16.23
C ALA A 291 -15.62 -22.79 15.69
N SER A 292 -16.10 -24.05 15.74
CA SER A 292 -15.33 -25.19 15.21
C SER A 292 -15.12 -25.09 13.71
N GLY A 293 -13.90 -25.32 13.24
CA GLY A 293 -13.54 -25.29 11.83
C GLY A 293 -13.14 -23.91 11.29
N PHE A 294 -12.98 -22.93 12.16
CA PHE A 294 -12.53 -21.58 11.81
C PHE A 294 -11.33 -21.16 12.65
N GLU A 295 -10.57 -20.20 12.12
CA GLU A 295 -9.44 -19.57 12.82
C GLU A 295 -9.37 -18.09 12.44
N VAL A 296 -8.59 -17.33 13.19
CA VAL A 296 -8.31 -15.92 12.91
C VAL A 296 -6.80 -15.74 12.75
N GLN A 297 -6.40 -15.08 11.70
CA GLN A 297 -5.03 -14.70 11.43
C GLN A 297 -4.91 -13.18 11.29
N GLY A 298 -3.76 -12.64 11.65
CA GLY A 298 -3.48 -11.22 11.54
C GLY A 298 -2.56 -10.73 12.64
N SER A 299 -2.18 -9.47 12.52
CA SER A 299 -1.28 -8.78 13.47
C SER A 299 -1.35 -7.26 13.26
N THR A 300 -0.53 -6.54 14.03
CA THR A 300 -0.22 -5.14 13.73
C THR A 300 0.45 -5.00 12.37
N ILE A 301 0.20 -3.89 11.70
CA ILE A 301 0.70 -3.59 10.36
C ILE A 301 1.48 -2.26 10.36
N LEU A 302 2.25 -2.00 9.30
CA LEU A 302 3.04 -0.75 9.16
C LEU A 302 2.14 0.45 8.79
N ASN A 303 1.12 0.66 9.62
CA ASN A 303 0.16 1.75 9.47
C ASN A 303 -0.27 2.24 10.85
N HIS A 304 -0.22 3.54 11.09
CA HIS A 304 -0.65 4.16 12.34
C HIS A 304 -1.96 4.92 12.15
N ARG A 305 -2.87 4.75 13.10
CA ARG A 305 -4.06 5.56 13.21
C ARG A 305 -3.68 6.96 13.66
N VAL A 306 -4.14 7.97 12.93
CA VAL A 306 -3.88 9.37 13.25
C VAL A 306 -5.15 10.20 13.12
N SER A 307 -5.20 11.33 13.80
CA SER A 307 -6.15 12.40 13.51
C SER A 307 -5.38 13.59 12.95
N VAL A 308 -5.83 14.13 11.83
CA VAL A 308 -5.19 15.26 11.15
C VAL A 308 -5.96 16.53 11.45
N PHE A 309 -5.24 17.58 11.76
CA PHE A 309 -5.79 18.92 12.03
C PHE A 309 -5.83 19.76 10.76
N ASN A 310 -6.98 20.38 10.47
CA ASN A 310 -7.08 21.33 9.37
C ASN A 310 -6.97 22.76 9.91
N THR A 311 -5.85 23.41 9.65
CA THR A 311 -5.53 24.76 10.14
C THR A 311 -6.28 25.88 9.43
N GLN A 312 -7.10 25.59 8.42
CA GLN A 312 -8.05 26.53 7.84
C GLN A 312 -9.28 26.74 8.77
N ASN A 313 -9.49 25.87 9.77
CA ASN A 313 -10.44 26.12 10.84
C ASN A 313 -9.84 27.14 11.82
N GLU A 314 -10.55 28.21 12.10
CA GLU A 314 -10.05 29.34 12.92
C GLU A 314 -9.60 28.92 14.31
N ILE A 315 -10.27 27.93 14.93
CA ILE A 315 -9.91 27.40 16.24
C ILE A 315 -8.62 26.57 16.14
N LEU A 316 -8.56 25.71 15.13
CA LEU A 316 -7.41 24.83 14.89
C LEU A 316 -6.21 25.55 14.24
N ALA A 317 -6.36 26.78 13.79
CA ALA A 317 -5.23 27.63 13.39
C ALA A 317 -4.27 27.88 14.56
N ASN A 318 -4.79 27.92 15.80
CA ASN A 318 -3.98 28.08 17.01
C ASN A 318 -3.28 26.76 17.41
N PRO A 319 -1.93 26.68 17.38
CA PRO A 319 -1.21 25.46 17.75
C PRO A 319 -1.42 25.04 19.21
N LEU A 320 -1.73 25.96 20.13
CA LEU A 320 -2.02 25.61 21.52
C LEU A 320 -3.29 24.75 21.65
N VAL A 321 -4.31 25.01 20.82
CA VAL A 321 -5.52 24.18 20.79
C VAL A 321 -5.20 22.78 20.29
N ARG A 322 -4.42 22.65 19.21
CA ARG A 322 -4.01 21.36 18.68
C ARG A 322 -3.16 20.57 19.66
N ARG A 323 -2.23 21.24 20.37
CA ARG A 323 -1.46 20.64 21.47
C ARG A 323 -2.37 20.17 22.61
N ALA A 324 -3.35 20.97 22.99
CA ALA A 324 -4.32 20.59 24.02
C ALA A 324 -5.10 19.33 23.58
N MET A 325 -5.57 19.27 22.32
CA MET A 325 -6.25 18.10 21.78
C MET A 325 -5.37 16.85 21.84
N THR A 326 -4.07 16.99 21.60
CA THR A 326 -3.11 15.89 21.63
C THR A 326 -2.88 15.35 23.06
N HIS A 327 -2.74 16.25 24.06
CA HIS A 327 -2.54 15.88 25.46
C HIS A 327 -3.83 15.39 26.16
N ALA A 328 -5.00 15.66 25.58
CA ALA A 328 -6.28 15.21 26.12
C ALA A 328 -6.59 13.71 25.86
N ILE A 329 -5.84 13.04 24.97
CA ILE A 329 -6.13 11.65 24.57
C ILE A 329 -5.27 10.65 25.33
N ASP A 330 -5.94 9.79 26.10
CA ASP A 330 -5.35 8.59 26.69
C ASP A 330 -5.31 7.45 25.64
N ARG A 331 -4.18 7.33 24.98
CA ARG A 331 -3.98 6.35 23.91
C ARG A 331 -3.98 4.92 24.41
N GLN A 332 -3.45 4.71 25.63
CA GLN A 332 -3.41 3.38 26.20
C GLN A 332 -4.81 2.89 26.55
N ALA A 333 -5.65 3.76 27.12
CA ALA A 333 -7.04 3.44 27.38
C ALA A 333 -7.83 3.06 26.10
N ILE A 334 -7.52 3.72 24.95
CA ILE A 334 -8.10 3.33 23.66
C ILE A 334 -7.65 1.93 23.25
N VAL A 335 -6.35 1.61 23.37
CA VAL A 335 -5.80 0.30 23.03
C VAL A 335 -6.42 -0.79 23.92
N ASP A 336 -6.51 -0.54 25.20
CA ASP A 336 -7.04 -1.52 26.16
C ASP A 336 -8.55 -1.77 25.94
N ALA A 337 -9.33 -0.70 25.79
CA ALA A 337 -10.77 -0.79 25.68
C ALA A 337 -11.28 -1.28 24.31
N LEU A 338 -10.68 -0.82 23.22
CA LEU A 338 -11.17 -1.10 21.86
C LEU A 338 -10.41 -2.21 21.15
N TRP A 339 -9.19 -2.51 21.59
CA TRP A 339 -8.34 -3.51 20.95
C TRP A 339 -7.97 -4.68 21.85
N GLY A 340 -8.37 -4.66 23.13
CA GLY A 340 -8.04 -5.73 24.08
C GLY A 340 -6.53 -6.00 24.17
N GLY A 341 -5.69 -4.97 23.99
CA GLY A 341 -4.23 -5.10 23.97
C GLY A 341 -3.65 -5.72 22.69
N GLN A 342 -4.44 -5.93 21.63
CA GLN A 342 -3.97 -6.55 20.39
C GLN A 342 -3.25 -5.57 19.45
N THR A 343 -3.08 -4.33 19.85
CA THR A 343 -2.26 -3.32 19.20
C THR A 343 -1.43 -2.56 20.23
N VAL A 344 -0.66 -1.57 19.78
CA VAL A 344 0.24 -0.81 20.64
C VAL A 344 0.13 0.69 20.37
N VAL A 345 0.53 1.50 21.35
CA VAL A 345 0.76 2.94 21.17
C VAL A 345 2.17 3.13 20.63
N PRO A 346 2.35 3.60 19.40
CA PRO A 346 3.68 3.79 18.83
C PRO A 346 4.36 5.04 19.40
N PRO A 347 5.70 5.09 19.36
CA PRO A 347 6.46 6.26 19.78
C PRO A 347 6.42 7.36 18.69
N GLY A 348 5.26 7.99 18.49
CA GLY A 348 5.06 8.97 17.41
C GLY A 348 4.89 8.35 16.02
N LEU A 349 5.06 9.14 14.97
CA LEU A 349 4.94 8.69 13.57
C LEU A 349 6.24 8.00 13.13
N GLN A 350 6.57 6.93 13.82
CA GLN A 350 7.73 6.07 13.58
C GLN A 350 7.31 4.61 13.45
N PHE A 351 8.05 3.86 12.67
CA PHE A 351 7.80 2.45 12.41
C PHE A 351 9.05 1.62 12.68
N ASP A 352 8.89 0.44 13.25
CA ASP A 352 10.03 -0.44 13.59
C ASP A 352 10.89 -0.80 12.38
N ILE A 353 10.32 -0.82 11.18
CA ILE A 353 11.05 -1.07 9.94
C ILE A 353 12.15 -0.02 9.69
N PHE A 354 12.03 1.20 10.24
CA PHE A 354 13.05 2.24 10.10
C PHE A 354 14.35 1.91 10.84
N LYS A 355 14.33 0.94 11.75
CA LYS A 355 15.55 0.39 12.38
C LYS A 355 16.47 -0.27 11.37
N THR A 356 15.89 -0.88 10.31
CA THR A 356 16.66 -1.55 9.25
C THR A 356 17.53 -0.58 8.43
N THR A 357 17.15 0.69 8.38
CA THR A 357 17.88 1.76 7.70
C THR A 357 18.55 2.74 8.65
N ASN A 358 18.52 2.46 9.96
CA ASN A 358 19.03 3.34 11.01
C ASN A 358 18.39 4.74 11.00
N MET A 359 17.10 4.82 10.62
CA MET A 359 16.32 6.07 10.62
C MET A 359 15.38 6.19 11.82
N PHE A 360 15.21 5.14 12.62
CA PHE A 360 14.42 5.19 13.85
C PHE A 360 15.06 6.13 14.88
N ILE A 361 14.26 6.97 15.53
CA ILE A 361 14.71 7.91 16.58
C ILE A 361 14.50 7.24 17.93
N ASP A 362 15.57 6.73 18.49
CA ASP A 362 15.55 6.07 19.79
C ASP A 362 15.21 7.10 20.91
N GLY A 363 14.39 6.67 21.85
CA GLY A 363 13.95 7.51 22.97
C GLY A 363 12.89 8.57 22.61
N TRP A 364 12.43 8.64 21.35
CA TRP A 364 11.30 9.48 21.01
C TRP A 364 10.00 8.87 21.57
N ALA A 365 9.13 9.72 22.10
CA ALA A 365 7.80 9.34 22.56
C ALA A 365 6.75 10.31 22.03
N ALA A 366 5.58 9.81 21.69
CA ALA A 366 4.42 10.64 21.42
C ALA A 366 4.12 11.53 22.63
N PRO A 367 3.48 12.70 22.43
CA PRO A 367 3.04 13.54 23.53
C PRO A 367 2.21 12.74 24.54
N GLU A 368 2.54 12.90 25.82
CA GLU A 368 1.90 12.17 26.93
C GLU A 368 0.41 12.59 27.10
N TYR A 369 -0.38 11.67 27.65
CA TYR A 369 -1.70 12.01 28.18
C TYR A 369 -1.54 12.89 29.41
N ASN A 370 -2.03 14.13 29.34
CA ASN A 370 -1.95 15.09 30.42
C ASN A 370 -3.15 16.08 30.33
N PRO A 371 -4.30 15.70 30.88
CA PRO A 371 -5.52 16.49 30.77
C PRO A 371 -5.41 17.86 31.49
N GLN A 372 -4.59 17.98 32.51
CA GLN A 372 -4.36 19.26 33.17
C GLN A 372 -3.59 20.22 32.23
N LEU A 373 -2.53 19.74 31.59
CA LEU A 373 -1.80 20.51 30.58
C LEU A 373 -2.72 20.91 29.42
N ALA A 374 -3.61 20.02 28.99
CA ALA A 374 -4.58 20.33 27.94
C ALA A 374 -5.47 21.51 28.34
N GLN A 375 -6.01 21.52 29.55
CA GLN A 375 -6.83 22.63 30.08
C GLN A 375 -6.04 23.94 30.17
N ASP A 376 -4.79 23.89 30.62
CA ASP A 376 -3.93 25.07 30.72
C ASP A 376 -3.61 25.65 29.34
N LEU A 377 -3.35 24.80 28.34
CA LEU A 377 -3.15 25.20 26.95
C LEU A 377 -4.41 25.84 26.33
N LEU A 378 -5.60 25.29 26.60
CA LEU A 378 -6.86 25.89 26.14
C LEU A 378 -7.11 27.28 26.75
N LYS A 379 -6.78 27.42 28.04
CA LYS A 379 -6.88 28.71 28.71
C LYS A 379 -5.90 29.74 28.12
N GLN A 380 -4.65 29.32 27.86
CA GLN A 380 -3.65 30.17 27.19
C GLN A 380 -4.07 30.54 25.76
N ALA A 381 -4.70 29.61 25.04
CA ALA A 381 -5.23 29.82 23.69
C ALA A 381 -6.44 30.78 23.66
N GLY A 382 -7.06 31.04 24.83
CA GLY A 382 -8.31 31.81 24.91
C GLY A 382 -9.50 31.07 24.31
N TYR A 383 -9.47 29.73 24.27
CA TYR A 383 -10.58 28.93 23.75
C TYR A 383 -11.83 29.09 24.57
N LYS A 384 -12.98 29.30 23.90
CA LYS A 384 -14.25 29.69 24.55
C LYS A 384 -15.35 28.64 24.45
N GLY A 385 -15.03 27.44 23.96
CA GLY A 385 -16.00 26.36 23.84
C GLY A 385 -16.69 26.30 22.47
N ASP A 386 -16.20 27.00 21.49
CA ASP A 386 -16.70 26.92 20.12
C ASP A 386 -16.52 25.50 19.56
N ALA A 387 -17.51 25.04 18.77
CA ALA A 387 -17.52 23.67 18.28
C ALA A 387 -16.42 23.40 17.23
N ILE A 388 -15.70 22.30 17.42
CA ILE A 388 -14.68 21.80 16.50
C ILE A 388 -15.24 20.57 15.78
N PRO A 389 -15.46 20.61 14.46
CA PRO A 389 -15.94 19.46 13.71
C PRO A 389 -14.90 18.32 13.67
N PHE A 390 -15.34 17.09 13.92
CA PHE A 390 -14.53 15.89 13.74
C PHE A 390 -15.17 14.99 12.69
N ARG A 391 -14.57 14.92 11.50
CA ARG A 391 -15.08 14.21 10.33
C ARG A 391 -14.53 12.79 10.28
N LEU A 392 -15.42 11.81 10.20
CA LEU A 392 -15.06 10.40 10.03
C LEU A 392 -16.07 9.65 9.16
N LEU A 393 -15.65 8.52 8.64
CA LEU A 393 -16.50 7.58 7.91
C LEU A 393 -17.12 6.56 8.87
N ASN A 394 -18.15 5.86 8.41
CA ASN A 394 -18.74 4.79 9.21
C ASN A 394 -17.91 3.51 9.09
N ASN A 395 -17.05 3.29 10.09
CA ASN A 395 -16.22 2.08 10.21
C ASN A 395 -15.40 1.70 8.96
N TYR A 396 -14.92 2.69 8.22
CA TYR A 396 -13.92 2.45 7.16
C TYR A 396 -12.66 1.79 7.73
N TYR A 397 -12.21 2.24 8.88
CA TYR A 397 -11.20 1.55 9.67
C TYR A 397 -11.89 0.73 10.78
N THR A 398 -11.27 -0.37 11.17
CA THR A 398 -11.75 -1.17 12.31
C THR A 398 -11.93 -0.28 13.54
N ASN A 399 -13.07 -0.39 14.20
CA ASN A 399 -13.46 0.41 15.38
C ASN A 399 -13.50 1.93 15.17
N GLN A 400 -13.63 2.41 13.95
CA GLN A 400 -13.54 3.85 13.66
C GLN A 400 -14.55 4.70 14.44
N THR A 401 -15.80 4.32 14.40
CA THR A 401 -16.89 5.06 15.06
C THR A 401 -16.71 5.04 16.58
N ALA A 402 -16.42 3.87 17.14
CA ALA A 402 -16.19 3.72 18.59
C ALA A 402 -14.97 4.53 19.06
N ASN A 403 -13.87 4.48 18.30
CA ASN A 403 -12.68 5.28 18.58
C ASN A 403 -12.98 6.79 18.56
N GLY A 404 -13.72 7.25 17.56
CA GLY A 404 -14.15 8.65 17.47
C GLY A 404 -14.99 9.09 18.65
N GLN A 405 -15.93 8.27 19.12
CA GLN A 405 -16.77 8.56 20.27
C GLN A 405 -15.95 8.64 21.57
N VAL A 406 -15.03 7.70 21.79
CA VAL A 406 -14.13 7.71 22.95
C VAL A 406 -13.26 8.97 22.96
N MET A 407 -12.70 9.35 21.80
CA MET A 407 -11.88 10.55 21.68
C MET A 407 -12.69 11.83 21.97
N VAL A 408 -13.91 11.94 21.46
CA VAL A 408 -14.78 13.10 21.73
C VAL A 408 -15.07 13.22 23.22
N GLU A 409 -15.32 12.13 23.93
CA GLU A 409 -15.53 12.15 25.37
C GLU A 409 -14.27 12.59 26.14
N MET A 410 -13.07 12.11 25.74
CA MET A 410 -11.80 12.56 26.33
C MET A 410 -11.55 14.05 26.08
N TRP A 411 -11.81 14.53 24.90
CA TRP A 411 -11.69 15.96 24.57
C TRP A 411 -12.66 16.83 25.39
N LYS A 412 -13.90 16.36 25.54
CA LYS A 412 -14.92 17.03 26.37
C LYS A 412 -14.50 17.12 27.85
N GLN A 413 -13.93 16.04 28.41
CA GLN A 413 -13.40 16.04 29.79
C GLN A 413 -12.24 17.05 29.95
N ALA A 414 -11.46 17.29 28.92
CA ALA A 414 -10.42 18.33 28.90
C ALA A 414 -10.96 19.75 28.66
N GLY A 415 -12.27 19.91 28.40
CA GLY A 415 -12.90 21.22 28.15
C GLY A 415 -13.03 21.62 26.68
N LEU A 416 -12.79 20.70 25.73
CA LEU A 416 -13.00 20.91 24.32
C LEU A 416 -14.42 20.54 23.89
N ASN A 417 -15.02 21.32 23.00
CA ASN A 417 -16.31 21.03 22.37
C ASN A 417 -16.05 20.47 20.96
N VAL A 418 -16.02 19.13 20.83
CA VAL A 418 -15.77 18.45 19.56
C VAL A 418 -17.02 17.68 19.14
N GLU A 419 -17.44 17.87 17.89
CA GLU A 419 -18.65 17.28 17.34
C GLU A 419 -18.35 16.34 16.18
N ILE A 420 -18.80 15.08 16.29
CA ILE A 420 -18.66 14.11 15.22
C ILE A 420 -19.56 14.49 14.04
N GLN A 421 -18.96 14.51 12.86
CA GLN A 421 -19.64 14.62 11.58
C GLN A 421 -19.39 13.36 10.75
N MET A 422 -20.37 12.48 10.70
CA MET A 422 -20.31 11.30 9.84
C MET A 422 -20.37 11.69 8.37
N LYS A 423 -19.49 11.12 7.58
CA LYS A 423 -19.41 11.29 6.12
C LYS A 423 -19.55 9.94 5.43
N GLU A 424 -20.08 9.93 4.22
CA GLU A 424 -20.34 8.70 3.46
C GLU A 424 -19.09 8.16 2.74
N ASN A 425 -18.20 9.08 2.32
CA ASN A 425 -17.03 8.74 1.52
C ASN A 425 -15.89 9.75 1.67
N TRP A 426 -14.73 9.40 1.13
CA TRP A 426 -13.55 10.24 1.18
C TRP A 426 -13.68 11.56 0.43
N ALA A 427 -14.51 11.63 -0.63
CA ALA A 427 -14.74 12.89 -1.34
C ALA A 427 -15.39 13.93 -0.42
N GLN A 428 -16.35 13.50 0.42
CA GLN A 428 -16.97 14.39 1.43
C GLN A 428 -16.01 14.76 2.58
N ILE A 429 -15.09 13.85 2.96
CA ILE A 429 -14.03 14.17 3.94
C ILE A 429 -13.09 15.24 3.40
N HIS A 430 -12.75 15.16 2.12
CA HIS A 430 -11.76 16.02 1.46
C HIS A 430 -12.36 17.19 0.68
N ASP A 431 -13.65 17.42 0.81
CA ASP A 431 -14.32 18.53 0.13
C ASP A 431 -13.61 19.86 0.42
N PRO A 432 -13.04 20.54 -0.61
CA PRO A 432 -12.31 21.79 -0.42
C PRO A 432 -13.22 22.94 0.02
N GLU A 433 -14.51 22.87 -0.28
CA GLU A 433 -15.52 23.84 0.14
C GLU A 433 -16.26 23.40 1.40
N GLY A 434 -16.00 22.18 1.87
CA GLY A 434 -16.65 21.61 3.04
C GLY A 434 -16.14 22.18 4.36
N VAL A 435 -16.79 21.73 5.44
CA VAL A 435 -16.45 22.14 6.80
C VAL A 435 -15.02 21.73 7.16
N LYS A 436 -14.24 22.66 7.71
CA LYS A 436 -12.88 22.42 8.17
C LYS A 436 -12.88 22.00 9.65
N GLY A 437 -11.99 21.09 10.01
CA GLY A 437 -11.93 20.58 11.38
C GLY A 437 -10.92 19.43 11.48
N VAL A 438 -11.05 18.61 12.51
CA VAL A 438 -10.28 17.38 12.63
C VAL A 438 -10.82 16.35 11.64
N ARG A 439 -9.95 15.55 11.06
CA ARG A 439 -10.35 14.35 10.32
C ARG A 439 -9.58 13.12 10.79
N ASP A 440 -10.27 12.02 10.77
CA ASP A 440 -9.71 10.73 11.07
C ASP A 440 -8.96 10.20 9.83
N TRP A 441 -7.76 9.62 10.06
CA TRP A 441 -6.84 9.24 8.99
C TRP A 441 -5.91 8.10 9.42
N SER A 442 -5.06 7.66 8.50
CA SER A 442 -3.95 6.76 8.81
C SER A 442 -2.69 7.13 8.02
N ALA A 443 -1.54 6.83 8.57
CA ALA A 443 -0.25 7.01 7.92
C ALA A 443 0.50 5.68 7.85
N SER A 444 1.01 5.33 6.67
CA SER A 444 1.71 4.07 6.41
C SER A 444 3.20 4.27 6.16
N ALA A 445 4.01 3.30 6.58
CA ALA A 445 5.38 3.14 6.08
C ALA A 445 5.35 2.22 4.84
N ASN A 446 5.16 2.81 3.67
CA ASN A 446 5.16 2.06 2.42
C ASN A 446 6.55 1.59 1.99
N ILE A 447 7.60 2.19 2.57
CA ILE A 447 9.00 1.79 2.45
C ILE A 447 9.67 1.86 3.83
N ASN A 448 10.85 1.30 3.95
CA ASN A 448 11.64 1.31 5.18
C ASN A 448 12.36 2.66 5.46
N ASP A 449 11.73 3.77 5.09
CA ASP A 449 12.27 5.12 5.23
C ASP A 449 11.17 6.11 5.63
N PRO A 450 11.44 7.09 6.52
CA PRO A 450 10.46 8.08 6.97
C PRO A 450 9.96 9.05 5.88
N VAL A 451 10.54 9.06 4.69
CA VAL A 451 10.05 9.88 3.56
C VAL A 451 8.56 9.63 3.31
N THR A 452 8.09 8.37 3.36
CA THR A 452 6.68 8.10 3.03
C THR A 452 5.69 8.64 4.07
N PRO A 453 5.79 8.38 5.39
CA PRO A 453 4.83 8.95 6.33
C PRO A 453 5.01 10.45 6.57
N MET A 454 6.21 10.99 6.36
CA MET A 454 6.50 12.39 6.65
C MET A 454 6.39 13.28 5.40
N VAL A 455 7.22 13.04 4.38
CA VAL A 455 7.30 13.96 3.24
C VAL A 455 6.12 13.81 2.30
N THR A 456 5.70 12.57 1.97
CA THR A 456 4.54 12.37 1.09
C THR A 456 3.22 12.78 1.73
N GLN A 457 3.18 12.95 3.06
CA GLN A 457 2.00 13.45 3.75
C GLN A 457 2.11 14.95 4.06
N PHE A 458 3.19 15.41 4.65
CA PHE A 458 3.33 16.74 5.24
C PHE A 458 4.36 17.64 4.55
N GLY A 459 5.14 17.13 3.58
CA GLY A 459 6.09 17.91 2.79
C GLY A 459 5.43 18.82 1.75
N PRO A 460 6.22 19.59 0.96
CA PRO A 460 5.72 20.61 0.04
C PRO A 460 4.77 20.08 -1.04
N ASN A 461 4.99 18.84 -1.50
CA ASN A 461 4.10 18.14 -2.43
C ASN A 461 3.21 17.12 -1.70
N GLY A 462 3.24 17.12 -0.37
CA GLY A 462 2.52 16.19 0.48
C GLY A 462 1.01 16.41 0.43
N GLU A 463 0.27 15.36 0.77
CA GLU A 463 -1.18 15.34 0.68
C GLU A 463 -1.84 16.43 1.52
N MET A 464 -1.33 16.70 2.73
CA MET A 464 -1.89 17.69 3.64
C MET A 464 -1.72 19.12 3.14
N GLN A 465 -0.56 19.42 2.54
CA GLN A 465 -0.34 20.75 1.95
C GLN A 465 -1.13 20.93 0.65
N GLN A 466 -1.24 19.91 -0.19
CA GLN A 466 -2.08 19.96 -1.40
C GLN A 466 -3.56 20.21 -1.05
N LYS A 467 -4.04 19.66 0.04
CA LYS A 467 -5.40 19.88 0.57
C LYS A 467 -5.53 21.13 1.45
N LYS A 468 -4.43 21.85 1.66
CA LYS A 468 -4.34 23.02 2.53
C LYS A 468 -4.74 22.72 3.99
N ASP A 469 -4.56 21.49 4.45
CA ASP A 469 -4.87 21.12 5.83
C ASP A 469 -3.86 21.77 6.80
N TRP A 470 -2.57 21.73 6.46
CA TRP A 470 -1.49 22.26 7.29
C TRP A 470 -0.26 22.58 6.43
N THR A 471 0.52 23.60 6.83
CA THR A 471 1.80 23.94 6.18
C THR A 471 2.77 24.51 7.20
N ASN A 472 4.06 24.26 7.00
CA ASN A 472 5.14 24.79 7.82
C ASN A 472 6.39 24.96 6.96
N ALA A 473 7.02 26.15 7.00
CA ALA A 473 8.14 26.48 6.14
C ALA A 473 9.40 25.64 6.49
N GLU A 474 9.71 25.46 7.77
CA GLU A 474 10.85 24.64 8.22
C GLU A 474 10.66 23.18 7.82
N MET A 475 9.42 22.67 7.90
CA MET A 475 9.08 21.33 7.45
C MET A 475 9.36 21.13 5.96
N ASN A 476 9.14 22.14 5.13
CA ASN A 476 9.43 22.08 3.71
C ASN A 476 10.95 21.99 3.43
N GLU A 477 11.77 22.75 4.16
CA GLU A 477 13.23 22.69 4.06
C GLU A 477 13.76 21.33 4.53
N LEU A 478 13.27 20.82 5.65
CA LEU A 478 13.65 19.50 6.18
C LEU A 478 13.24 18.36 5.26
N SER A 479 12.10 18.50 4.56
CA SER A 479 11.65 17.53 3.57
C SER A 479 12.66 17.36 2.43
N VAL A 480 13.22 18.46 1.92
CA VAL A 480 14.28 18.42 0.90
C VAL A 480 15.51 17.66 1.41
N VAL A 481 15.94 17.96 2.65
CA VAL A 481 17.08 17.25 3.27
C VAL A 481 16.78 15.76 3.39
N LEU A 482 15.58 15.40 3.85
CA LEU A 482 15.20 14.00 4.07
C LEU A 482 15.14 13.20 2.77
N GLU A 483 14.70 13.81 1.67
CA GLU A 483 14.59 13.14 0.35
C GLU A 483 15.92 13.06 -0.41
N THR A 484 16.75 14.11 -0.32
CA THR A 484 17.87 14.27 -1.27
C THR A 484 19.25 14.07 -0.67
N SER A 485 19.42 14.22 0.66
CA SER A 485 20.74 14.10 1.27
C SER A 485 21.19 12.63 1.32
N THR A 486 22.43 12.39 0.89
CA THR A 486 23.10 11.09 1.05
C THR A 486 23.71 10.90 2.43
N ASP A 487 23.84 11.98 3.22
CA ASP A 487 24.29 11.92 4.62
C ASP A 487 23.15 11.42 5.53
N ARG A 488 23.27 10.17 5.95
CA ARG A 488 22.26 9.53 6.82
C ARG A 488 22.13 10.21 8.18
N ALA A 489 23.20 10.72 8.75
CA ALA A 489 23.14 11.40 10.05
C ALA A 489 22.39 12.72 9.95
N LEU A 490 22.61 13.47 8.87
CA LEU A 490 21.86 14.69 8.57
C LEU A 490 20.38 14.39 8.34
N ARG A 491 20.06 13.34 7.58
CA ARG A 491 18.68 12.88 7.35
C ARG A 491 17.99 12.50 8.67
N LYS A 492 18.66 11.72 9.53
CA LYS A 492 18.13 11.30 10.84
C LYS A 492 17.85 12.52 11.73
N LYS A 493 18.75 13.52 11.74
CA LYS A 493 18.55 14.79 12.45
C LYS A 493 17.36 15.58 11.90
N ALA A 494 17.22 15.66 10.57
CA ALA A 494 16.07 16.30 9.92
C ALA A 494 14.76 15.61 10.32
N TYR A 495 14.73 14.29 10.28
CA TYR A 495 13.55 13.51 10.68
C TYR A 495 13.17 13.74 12.15
N ALA A 496 14.14 13.72 13.06
CA ALA A 496 13.89 14.03 14.48
C ALA A 496 13.28 15.43 14.65
N ARG A 497 13.79 16.43 13.91
CA ARG A 497 13.23 17.79 13.93
C ARG A 497 11.82 17.87 13.34
N MET A 498 11.55 17.11 12.28
CA MET A 498 10.21 17.01 11.70
C MET A 498 9.19 16.44 12.70
N LEU A 499 9.56 15.41 13.46
CA LEU A 499 8.73 14.88 14.54
C LEU A 499 8.47 15.94 15.63
N GLU A 500 9.49 16.70 16.03
CA GLU A 500 9.34 17.77 17.02
C GLU A 500 8.34 18.83 16.60
N ILE A 501 8.42 19.27 15.33
CA ILE A 501 7.47 20.23 14.74
C ILE A 501 6.06 19.63 14.72
N CYS A 502 5.89 18.49 14.04
CA CYS A 502 4.57 17.93 13.74
C CYS A 502 3.84 17.33 14.93
N GLU A 503 4.54 16.96 16.00
CA GLU A 503 3.91 16.29 17.15
C GLU A 503 3.86 17.16 18.41
N ARG A 504 4.77 18.14 18.55
CA ARG A 504 4.92 18.92 19.80
C ARG A 504 4.74 20.42 19.65
N GLU A 505 5.42 21.05 18.67
CA GLU A 505 5.41 22.51 18.53
C GLU A 505 4.19 23.03 17.78
N ASP A 506 3.95 22.47 16.60
CA ASP A 506 2.92 22.87 15.65
C ASP A 506 2.17 21.61 15.10
N PRO A 507 1.40 20.91 15.96
CA PRO A 507 0.87 19.61 15.58
C PRO A 507 0.06 19.64 14.27
N ALA A 508 0.55 18.90 13.27
CA ALA A 508 -0.17 18.62 12.03
C ALA A 508 -1.18 17.47 12.22
N TYR A 509 -0.86 16.58 13.12
CA TYR A 509 -1.61 15.37 13.47
C TYR A 509 -1.38 14.99 14.93
N GLN A 510 -2.17 14.04 15.40
CA GLN A 510 -1.86 13.24 16.59
C GLN A 510 -1.87 11.75 16.23
N VAL A 511 -0.86 11.01 16.67
CA VAL A 511 -0.81 9.55 16.55
C VAL A 511 -1.65 8.94 17.66
N LEU A 512 -2.46 7.91 17.35
CA LEU A 512 -3.32 7.24 18.29
C LEU A 512 -2.78 5.86 18.67
N HIS A 513 -2.79 4.93 17.73
CA HIS A 513 -2.30 3.57 17.90
C HIS A 513 -1.79 3.02 16.57
N GLN A 514 -1.04 1.95 16.60
CA GLN A 514 -0.73 1.17 15.41
C GLN A 514 -1.99 0.42 14.95
N ASN A 515 -2.28 0.38 13.67
CA ASN A 515 -3.38 -0.42 13.17
C ASN A 515 -3.03 -1.91 13.18
N ALA A 516 -4.04 -2.74 13.39
CA ALA A 516 -3.96 -4.18 13.25
C ALA A 516 -5.06 -4.66 12.29
N VAL A 517 -4.78 -5.72 11.55
CA VAL A 517 -5.71 -6.34 10.61
C VAL A 517 -5.87 -7.81 10.99
N PHE A 518 -7.11 -8.22 11.19
CA PHE A 518 -7.46 -9.60 11.51
C PHE A 518 -8.45 -10.14 10.50
N THR A 519 -8.20 -11.36 10.04
CA THR A 519 -9.02 -12.06 9.05
C THR A 519 -9.44 -13.40 9.60
N GLY A 520 -10.74 -13.62 9.70
CA GLY A 520 -11.33 -14.93 9.98
C GLY A 520 -11.32 -15.80 8.74
N MET A 521 -11.06 -17.08 8.88
CA MET A 521 -11.00 -18.03 7.76
C MET A 521 -11.37 -19.44 8.18
N LYS A 522 -11.72 -20.28 7.19
CA LYS A 522 -11.86 -21.72 7.40
C LYS A 522 -10.50 -22.33 7.75
N SER A 523 -10.39 -23.06 8.84
CA SER A 523 -9.12 -23.68 9.30
C SER A 523 -8.59 -24.79 8.37
N SER A 524 -9.42 -25.27 7.44
CA SER A 524 -9.00 -26.18 6.36
C SER A 524 -8.11 -25.52 5.32
N LEU A 525 -8.15 -24.19 5.21
CA LEU A 525 -7.31 -23.43 4.29
C LEU A 525 -5.92 -23.24 4.91
N LYS A 526 -4.87 -23.39 4.11
CA LYS A 526 -3.48 -23.26 4.57
C LYS A 526 -2.86 -21.97 4.03
N TRP A 527 -3.41 -20.85 4.47
CA TRP A 527 -2.98 -19.50 4.15
C TRP A 527 -2.47 -18.80 5.42
N LYS A 528 -1.53 -17.87 5.27
CA LYS A 528 -1.01 -17.05 6.37
C LYS A 528 -1.19 -15.57 6.05
N ALA A 529 -1.63 -14.79 7.03
CA ALA A 529 -1.72 -13.36 6.92
C ALA A 529 -0.33 -12.71 6.88
N ALA A 530 -0.13 -11.78 5.96
CA ALA A 530 1.01 -10.88 6.00
C ALA A 530 0.84 -9.82 7.10
N PRO A 531 1.93 -9.24 7.66
CA PRO A 531 1.85 -8.05 8.52
C PRO A 531 1.60 -6.77 7.69
N ALA A 532 0.61 -6.82 6.80
CA ALA A 532 0.20 -5.80 5.85
C ALA A 532 -1.28 -6.00 5.50
N PHE A 533 -1.87 -5.08 4.76
CA PHE A 533 -3.21 -5.30 4.20
C PHE A 533 -3.21 -6.34 3.08
N ALA A 534 -2.11 -6.49 2.35
CA ALA A 534 -1.98 -7.41 1.22
C ALA A 534 -2.32 -8.86 1.59
N MET A 535 -3.14 -9.50 0.77
CA MET A 535 -3.47 -10.92 0.88
C MET A 535 -2.72 -11.69 -0.21
N ASP A 536 -1.60 -12.33 0.15
CA ASP A 536 -0.76 -13.08 -0.77
C ASP A 536 -1.33 -14.49 -1.02
N PHE A 537 -1.78 -14.75 -2.24
CA PHE A 537 -2.29 -16.05 -2.69
C PHE A 537 -1.35 -16.76 -3.68
N ARG A 538 -0.08 -16.42 -3.67
CA ARG A 538 0.94 -17.16 -4.45
C ARG A 538 1.24 -18.51 -3.81
N SER A 539 1.85 -19.40 -4.59
CA SER A 539 2.16 -20.78 -4.16
C SER A 539 3.08 -20.88 -2.93
N ASN A 540 3.88 -19.86 -2.65
CA ASN A 540 4.74 -19.82 -1.46
C ASN A 540 3.97 -19.52 -0.15
N ASN A 541 2.76 -19.02 -0.23
CA ASN A 541 1.92 -18.71 0.93
C ASN A 541 0.59 -19.48 0.97
N TRP A 542 0.42 -20.42 0.06
CA TRP A 542 -0.75 -21.30 0.02
C TRP A 542 -0.28 -22.76 -0.07
N THR A 543 -0.64 -23.58 0.93
CA THR A 543 -0.39 -25.03 0.90
C THR A 543 -1.73 -25.77 0.92
N MET A 544 -1.83 -26.81 0.08
CA MET A 544 -3.01 -27.70 0.04
C MET A 544 -2.82 -28.88 1.01
#